data_51aec0659b461daaec0bd9bec61c9acd
#
_entry.id   51aec0659b461daaec0bd9bec61c9acd
#
_cell.length_a   1.000
_cell.length_b   1.000
_cell.length_c   1.000
_cell.angle_alpha   90.00
_cell.angle_beta   90.00
_cell.angle_gamma   90.00
#
_symmetry.space_group_name_H-M   'P 1'
#
loop_
_entity.id
_entity.type
_entity.pdbx_description
1 polymer ?
#
loop_
_entity_poly.entity_id
_entity_poly.type
_entity_poly.pdbx_seq_one_letter_code
_entity_poly.pdbx_strand_id
1 'polypeptide(L)'
;MAIVSASGCDPKDRVVLADAREEKQLPRNRNARTRLVFLAAGIFLAPLIFAQSTPQGTGVEPQSGKVNDTVTVSGQNLGKDAVSAVFLSDDKNDYKATVVEQTAEKIVMKIPQVKPASYNVSIQVGDKLFIKPVRFTVEQ
;
A
#
# COMPACT_ATOMS: atom_id res chain seq x y z
N MET A 1 2.70 -27.56 -56.63
CA MET A 1 2.29 -28.72 -55.88
C MET A 1 2.58 -28.50 -54.40
N ALA A 2 1.59 -28.09 -53.69
CA ALA A 2 1.71 -27.92 -52.26
C ALA A 2 1.31 -29.28 -51.62
N ILE A 3 2.29 -29.96 -51.08
CA ILE A 3 2.03 -31.11 -50.24
C ILE A 3 1.73 -30.54 -48.86
N VAL A 4 0.48 -30.44 -48.53
CA VAL A 4 0.06 -30.22 -47.17
C VAL A 4 0.35 -31.47 -46.38
N SER A 5 1.51 -31.58 -45.80
CA SER A 5 1.76 -32.52 -44.76
C SER A 5 0.89 -32.14 -43.58
N ALA A 6 -0.19 -32.78 -43.41
CA ALA A 6 -0.90 -32.75 -42.14
C ALA A 6 0.04 -33.42 -41.12
N SER A 7 0.84 -32.61 -40.51
CA SER A 7 1.65 -33.03 -39.38
C SER A 7 0.74 -33.45 -38.28
N GLY A 8 0.73 -34.73 -38.12
CA GLY A 8 -0.07 -35.47 -37.18
C GLY A 8 -0.05 -34.81 -35.79
N CYS A 9 -1.21 -34.85 -35.22
CA CYS A 9 -1.32 -34.75 -33.77
C CYS A 9 -0.29 -35.69 -33.15
N ASP A 10 0.68 -35.11 -32.53
CA ASP A 10 1.70 -35.90 -31.83
C ASP A 10 0.97 -36.70 -30.74
N PRO A 11 1.04 -38.03 -30.79
CA PRO A 11 0.37 -38.86 -29.81
C PRO A 11 0.90 -38.66 -28.38
N LYS A 12 2.00 -37.94 -28.25
CA LYS A 12 2.58 -37.59 -26.94
C LYS A 12 1.72 -36.61 -26.14
N ASP A 13 1.01 -35.74 -26.82
CA ASP A 13 0.13 -34.76 -26.11
C ASP A 13 -1.09 -35.47 -25.45
N ARG A 14 -1.47 -36.62 -25.96
CA ARG A 14 -2.56 -37.37 -25.34
C ARG A 14 -2.12 -38.14 -24.09
N VAL A 15 -0.87 -38.52 -24.02
CA VAL A 15 -0.32 -39.25 -22.87
C VAL A 15 -0.19 -38.34 -21.67
N VAL A 16 0.21 -37.09 -21.87
CA VAL A 16 0.35 -36.09 -20.81
C VAL A 16 -1.02 -35.80 -20.16
N LEU A 17 -2.08 -35.72 -20.96
CA LEU A 17 -3.44 -35.50 -20.45
C LEU A 17 -4.01 -36.69 -19.68
N ALA A 18 -3.59 -37.92 -20.01
CA ALA A 18 -4.00 -39.11 -19.29
C ALA A 18 -3.31 -39.21 -17.91
N ASP A 19 -2.04 -38.85 -17.83
CA ASP A 19 -1.30 -38.85 -16.57
C ASP A 19 -1.85 -37.82 -15.56
N ALA A 20 -2.28 -36.68 -16.05
CA ALA A 20 -2.89 -35.66 -15.19
C ALA A 20 -4.23 -36.12 -14.55
N ARG A 21 -4.84 -37.15 -15.10
CA ARG A 21 -6.07 -37.71 -14.55
C ARG A 21 -5.83 -38.82 -13.53
N GLU A 22 -4.72 -39.50 -13.61
CA GLU A 22 -4.38 -40.57 -12.68
C GLU A 22 -3.93 -40.04 -11.32
N GLU A 23 -3.34 -38.89 -11.25
CA GLU A 23 -2.92 -38.30 -9.98
C GLU A 23 -4.05 -37.95 -9.02
N LYS A 24 -5.29 -37.94 -9.50
CA LYS A 24 -6.46 -37.68 -8.65
C LYS A 24 -7.04 -38.88 -7.94
N GLN A 25 -6.51 -40.05 -8.15
CA GLN A 25 -6.90 -41.20 -7.33
C GLN A 25 -6.03 -41.23 -6.07
N LEU A 26 -6.36 -40.35 -5.16
CA LEU A 26 -5.96 -40.50 -3.77
C LEU A 26 -6.43 -41.88 -3.29
N PRO A 27 -5.55 -42.72 -2.79
CA PRO A 27 -5.95 -43.98 -2.22
C PRO A 27 -6.93 -43.71 -1.08
N ARG A 28 -8.15 -44.09 -1.28
CA ARG A 28 -9.11 -44.14 -0.17
C ARG A 28 -8.61 -45.16 0.81
N ASN A 29 -7.81 -44.70 1.73
CA ASN A 29 -7.38 -45.51 2.85
C ASN A 29 -8.62 -45.83 3.70
N ARG A 30 -9.16 -47.03 3.48
CA ARG A 30 -10.34 -47.51 4.19
C ARG A 30 -10.04 -48.01 5.60
N ASN A 31 -8.86 -47.79 6.10
CA ASN A 31 -8.47 -48.27 7.43
C ASN A 31 -8.51 -47.14 8.48
N ALA A 32 -9.52 -46.28 8.40
CA ALA A 32 -9.80 -45.33 9.46
C ALA A 32 -10.57 -45.98 10.63
N ARG A 33 -10.00 -47.02 11.25
CA ARG A 33 -10.46 -47.53 12.53
C ARG A 33 -9.47 -47.30 13.67
N THR A 34 -8.62 -46.35 13.50
CA THR A 34 -7.80 -45.89 14.62
C THR A 34 -8.38 -44.55 15.11
N ARG A 35 -9.20 -44.68 16.13
CA ARG A 35 -9.66 -43.54 16.94
C ARG A 35 -8.44 -43.00 17.66
N LEU A 36 -7.73 -42.10 17.03
CA LEU A 36 -6.78 -41.22 17.71
C LEU A 36 -7.47 -39.90 17.88
N VAL A 37 -8.11 -39.75 19.03
CA VAL A 37 -8.58 -38.47 19.52
C VAL A 37 -7.33 -37.69 19.93
N PHE A 38 -6.73 -37.00 18.99
CA PHE A 38 -5.83 -35.92 19.31
C PHE A 38 -6.67 -34.66 19.49
N LEU A 39 -6.96 -34.39 20.73
CA LEU A 39 -7.34 -33.07 21.19
C LEU A 39 -6.08 -32.18 21.07
N ALA A 40 -5.74 -31.82 19.84
CA ALA A 40 -4.80 -30.76 19.60
C ALA A 40 -5.58 -29.47 19.84
N ALA A 41 -5.45 -28.92 21.02
CA ALA A 41 -5.74 -27.52 21.29
C ALA A 41 -4.79 -26.69 20.42
N GLY A 42 -5.16 -26.52 19.16
CA GLY A 42 -4.51 -25.60 18.24
C GLY A 42 -4.75 -24.20 18.76
N ILE A 43 -3.77 -23.66 19.44
CA ILE A 43 -3.68 -22.22 19.69
C ILE A 43 -3.60 -21.59 18.29
N PHE A 44 -4.72 -21.15 17.78
CA PHE A 44 -4.79 -20.27 16.62
C PHE A 44 -4.16 -18.95 17.05
N LEU A 45 -2.84 -18.85 16.91
CA LEU A 45 -2.21 -17.55 16.79
C LEU A 45 -2.67 -16.97 15.45
N ALA A 46 -3.83 -16.33 15.47
CA ALA A 46 -4.23 -15.50 14.36
C ALA A 46 -3.17 -14.39 14.25
N PRO A 47 -2.48 -14.25 13.12
CA PRO A 47 -1.62 -13.10 12.92
C PRO A 47 -2.55 -11.89 12.96
N LEU A 48 -2.36 -11.03 13.94
CA LEU A 48 -2.92 -9.69 13.95
C LEU A 48 -2.31 -8.98 12.74
N ILE A 49 -3.00 -9.08 11.62
CA ILE A 49 -2.69 -8.27 10.45
C ILE A 49 -3.06 -6.86 10.85
N PHE A 50 -2.10 -6.09 11.32
CA PHE A 50 -2.24 -4.66 11.43
C PHE A 50 -2.40 -4.14 10.01
N ALA A 51 -3.64 -3.94 9.61
CA ALA A 51 -3.94 -3.21 8.39
C ALA A 51 -3.42 -1.79 8.59
N GLN A 52 -2.26 -1.50 8.01
CA GLN A 52 -1.70 -0.16 8.01
C GLN A 52 -2.60 0.70 7.14
N SER A 53 -3.47 1.45 7.76
CA SER A 53 -4.35 2.39 7.07
C SER A 53 -3.49 3.47 6.43
N THR A 54 -3.63 3.62 5.11
CA THR A 54 -2.88 4.63 4.36
C THR A 54 -3.25 6.03 4.85
N PRO A 55 -2.29 6.89 5.17
CA PRO A 55 -2.56 8.27 5.55
C PRO A 55 -3.29 9.02 4.44
N GLN A 56 -4.32 9.75 4.80
CA GLN A 56 -5.10 10.56 3.87
C GLN A 56 -5.22 11.99 4.38
N GLY A 57 -4.63 12.93 3.66
CA GLY A 57 -4.89 14.36 3.85
C GLY A 57 -6.19 14.75 3.13
N THR A 58 -7.09 15.41 3.81
CA THR A 58 -8.39 15.86 3.28
C THR A 58 -8.42 17.35 2.99
N GLY A 59 -7.61 18.14 3.69
CA GLY A 59 -7.58 19.59 3.51
C GLY A 59 -6.38 20.24 4.18
N VAL A 60 -6.18 21.50 3.84
CA VAL A 60 -5.17 22.38 4.44
C VAL A 60 -5.82 23.69 4.82
N GLU A 61 -5.60 24.14 6.03
CA GLU A 61 -6.12 25.41 6.55
C GLU A 61 -5.01 26.21 7.27
N PRO A 62 -4.81 27.47 6.91
CA PRO A 62 -5.35 28.19 5.74
C PRO A 62 -4.82 27.61 4.42
N GLN A 63 -5.47 27.91 3.30
CA GLN A 63 -5.03 27.45 1.97
C GLN A 63 -3.89 28.31 1.39
N SER A 64 -3.59 29.45 2.03
CA SER A 64 -2.44 30.27 1.72
C SER A 64 -1.82 30.82 3.00
N GLY A 65 -0.56 31.20 2.93
CA GLY A 65 0.18 31.78 4.05
C GLY A 65 1.61 32.14 3.65
N LYS A 66 2.30 32.77 4.58
CA LYS A 66 3.69 33.23 4.38
C LYS A 66 4.68 32.21 4.91
N VAL A 67 5.92 32.39 4.52
CA VAL A 67 7.05 31.65 5.09
C VAL A 67 7.07 31.81 6.61
N ASN A 68 7.26 30.70 7.32
CA ASN A 68 7.18 30.56 8.78
C ASN A 68 5.78 30.62 9.40
N ASP A 69 4.73 30.80 8.62
CA ASP A 69 3.37 30.67 9.13
C ASP A 69 3.05 29.20 9.49
N THR A 70 2.08 29.07 10.37
CA THR A 70 1.61 27.76 10.81
C THR A 70 0.38 27.34 10.01
N VAL A 71 0.42 26.14 9.46
CA VAL A 71 -0.64 25.57 8.63
C VAL A 71 -1.05 24.22 9.19
N THR A 72 -2.34 23.96 9.20
CA THR A 72 -2.92 22.70 9.65
C THR A 72 -3.34 21.85 8.46
N VAL A 73 -2.79 20.67 8.36
CA VAL A 73 -3.24 19.61 7.42
C VAL A 73 -4.20 18.72 8.15
N SER A 74 -5.43 18.66 7.69
CA SER A 74 -6.47 17.77 8.24
C SER A 74 -6.53 16.47 7.45
N GLY A 75 -6.87 15.36 8.12
CA GLY A 75 -6.94 14.08 7.45
C GLY A 75 -7.22 12.90 8.37
N GLN A 76 -6.84 11.72 7.94
CA GLN A 76 -6.96 10.49 8.70
C GLN A 76 -5.62 9.73 8.69
N ASN A 77 -5.34 9.02 9.77
CA ASN A 77 -4.10 8.25 9.94
C ASN A 77 -2.82 9.09 9.77
N LEU A 78 -2.85 10.33 10.26
CA LEU A 78 -1.72 11.26 10.18
C LEU A 78 -0.76 11.17 11.37
N GLY A 79 -0.95 10.22 12.26
CA GLY A 79 -0.12 10.02 13.45
C GLY A 79 1.36 9.78 13.13
N LYS A 80 2.21 9.94 14.13
CA LYS A 80 3.68 9.78 14.01
C LYS A 80 4.09 8.39 13.53
N ASP A 81 3.30 7.37 13.84
CA ASP A 81 3.56 5.99 13.41
C ASP A 81 3.28 5.79 11.92
N ALA A 82 2.42 6.62 11.33
CA ALA A 82 2.04 6.53 9.93
C ALA A 82 2.79 7.54 9.05
N VAL A 83 3.03 8.76 9.53
CA VAL A 83 3.66 9.83 8.76
C VAL A 83 5.00 10.22 9.36
N SER A 84 6.06 10.04 8.57
CA SER A 84 7.44 10.36 8.98
C SER A 84 7.80 11.82 8.75
N ALA A 85 7.28 12.42 7.69
CA ALA A 85 7.54 13.83 7.35
C ALA A 85 6.46 14.40 6.43
N VAL A 86 6.39 15.71 6.36
CA VAL A 86 5.53 16.46 5.43
C VAL A 86 6.39 17.38 4.60
N PHE A 87 6.07 17.49 3.32
CA PHE A 87 6.77 18.33 2.36
C PHE A 87 5.80 19.22 1.60
N LEU A 88 6.27 20.36 1.19
CA LEU A 88 5.67 21.17 0.14
C LEU A 88 6.41 20.85 -1.14
N SER A 89 5.71 20.25 -2.09
CA SER A 89 6.31 19.79 -3.35
C SER A 89 5.86 20.67 -4.50
N ASP A 90 6.81 21.10 -5.30
CA ASP A 90 6.56 21.64 -6.63
C ASP A 90 6.91 20.62 -7.71
N ASP A 91 6.88 20.99 -8.99
CA ASP A 91 7.16 20.10 -10.10
C ASP A 91 8.59 19.54 -10.12
N LYS A 92 9.50 20.10 -9.32
CA LYS A 92 10.93 19.79 -9.36
C LYS A 92 11.55 19.49 -8.01
N ASN A 93 10.98 20.02 -6.93
CA ASN A 93 11.60 19.96 -5.61
C ASN A 93 10.59 19.66 -4.51
N ASP A 94 11.07 19.01 -3.47
CA ASP A 94 10.36 18.74 -2.23
C ASP A 94 10.99 19.51 -1.07
N TYR A 95 10.24 20.39 -0.48
CA TYR A 95 10.68 21.22 0.65
C TYR A 95 10.11 20.67 1.94
N LYS A 96 10.97 20.18 2.82
CA LYS A 96 10.55 19.61 4.09
C LYS A 96 9.96 20.68 5.00
N ALA A 97 8.72 20.49 5.41
CA ALA A 97 8.06 21.32 6.40
C ALA A 97 8.46 20.92 7.83
N THR A 98 8.47 21.87 8.74
CA THR A 98 8.71 21.59 10.17
C THR A 98 7.38 21.26 10.82
N VAL A 99 7.21 20.01 11.27
CA VAL A 99 6.02 19.58 12.02
C VAL A 99 6.12 20.13 13.46
N VAL A 100 5.10 20.86 13.87
CA VAL A 100 4.98 21.43 15.22
C VAL A 100 4.14 20.52 16.11
N GLU A 101 2.99 20.07 15.59
CA GLU A 101 2.07 19.16 16.27
C GLU A 101 1.60 18.10 15.29
N GLN A 102 1.44 16.87 15.76
CA GLN A 102 0.99 15.76 14.94
C GLN A 102 0.07 14.86 15.74
N THR A 103 -1.13 14.65 15.21
CA THR A 103 -2.14 13.73 15.73
C THR A 103 -2.63 12.81 14.60
N ALA A 104 -3.48 11.85 14.93
CA ALA A 104 -4.05 10.95 13.92
C ALA A 104 -4.96 11.65 12.90
N GLU A 105 -5.48 12.83 13.23
CA GLU A 105 -6.47 13.55 12.42
C GLU A 105 -5.93 14.85 11.82
N LYS A 106 -4.87 15.41 12.38
CA LYS A 106 -4.28 16.67 11.93
C LYS A 106 -2.76 16.69 12.10
N ILE A 107 -2.11 17.44 11.23
CA ILE A 107 -0.70 17.81 11.34
C ILE A 107 -0.60 19.33 11.29
N VAL A 108 -0.02 19.91 12.31
CA VAL A 108 0.32 21.32 12.31
C VAL A 108 1.77 21.48 11.91
N MET A 109 2.00 22.17 10.81
CA MET A 109 3.34 22.37 10.27
C MET A 109 3.65 23.85 10.06
N LYS A 110 4.94 24.17 10.06
CA LYS A 110 5.46 25.48 9.73
C LYS A 110 5.94 25.48 8.27
N ILE A 111 5.56 26.51 7.53
CA ILE A 111 5.95 26.68 6.13
C ILE A 111 7.46 26.88 6.05
N PRO A 112 8.20 26.08 5.26
CA PRO A 112 9.62 26.25 5.06
C PRO A 112 9.93 27.51 4.23
N GLN A 113 11.20 27.88 4.18
CA GLN A 113 11.65 29.00 3.34
C GLN A 113 11.61 28.59 1.86
N VAL A 114 10.54 28.94 1.20
CA VAL A 114 10.31 28.66 -0.23
C VAL A 114 9.87 29.94 -0.94
N LYS A 115 9.98 29.93 -2.25
CA LYS A 115 9.53 31.07 -3.07
C LYS A 115 8.00 31.14 -3.06
N PRO A 116 7.41 32.34 -3.22
CA PRO A 116 5.98 32.46 -3.41
C PRO A 116 5.52 31.71 -4.65
N ALA A 117 4.72 30.69 -4.45
CA ALA A 117 4.16 29.82 -5.50
C ALA A 117 3.10 28.88 -4.91
N SER A 118 2.43 28.14 -5.77
CA SER A 118 1.52 27.07 -5.35
C SER A 118 2.28 25.75 -5.24
N TYR A 119 2.12 25.08 -4.11
CA TYR A 119 2.75 23.81 -3.79
C TYR A 119 1.69 22.73 -3.54
N ASN A 120 2.06 21.49 -3.79
CA ASN A 120 1.28 20.36 -3.35
C ASN A 120 1.77 19.89 -1.99
N VAL A 121 0.85 19.52 -1.11
CA VAL A 121 1.22 18.91 0.16
C VAL A 121 1.54 17.45 -0.05
N SER A 122 2.75 17.04 0.29
CA SER A 122 3.22 15.66 0.19
C SER A 122 3.51 15.10 1.57
N ILE A 123 3.07 13.89 1.80
CA ILE A 123 3.21 13.17 3.07
C ILE A 123 4.13 11.99 2.86
N GLN A 124 5.16 11.84 3.67
CA GLN A 124 6.06 10.71 3.65
C GLN A 124 5.61 9.63 4.65
N VAL A 125 5.50 8.41 4.16
CA VAL A 125 5.16 7.21 4.95
C VAL A 125 6.30 6.21 4.81
N GLY A 126 7.08 6.04 5.86
CA GLY A 126 8.33 5.28 5.77
C GLY A 126 9.25 5.89 4.71
N ASP A 127 9.62 5.10 3.71
CA ASP A 127 10.47 5.53 2.60
C ASP A 127 9.70 6.03 1.36
N LYS A 128 8.38 6.03 1.43
CA LYS A 128 7.51 6.44 0.30
C LYS A 128 6.94 7.83 0.51
N LEU A 129 7.01 8.64 -0.54
CA LEU A 129 6.39 9.95 -0.59
C LEU A 129 5.04 9.85 -1.29
N PHE A 130 3.98 10.31 -0.64
CA PHE A 130 2.64 10.38 -1.22
C PHE A 130 2.26 11.83 -1.47
N ILE A 131 2.15 12.19 -2.74
CA ILE A 131 1.65 13.51 -3.15
C ILE A 131 0.14 13.51 -2.94
N LYS A 132 -0.35 14.45 -2.16
CA LYS A 132 -1.78 14.65 -1.95
C LYS A 132 -2.30 15.74 -2.88
N PRO A 133 -3.53 15.64 -3.36
CA PRO A 133 -4.11 16.66 -4.25
C PRO A 133 -4.49 17.95 -3.51
N VAL A 134 -3.91 18.19 -2.34
CA VAL A 134 -4.17 19.40 -1.57
C VAL A 134 -3.12 20.44 -1.93
N ARG A 135 -3.57 21.53 -2.51
CA ARG A 135 -2.70 22.67 -2.88
C ARG A 135 -2.64 23.70 -1.77
N PHE A 136 -1.46 24.25 -1.60
CA PHE A 136 -1.20 25.34 -0.69
C PHE A 136 -0.44 26.46 -1.43
N THR A 137 -0.83 27.72 -1.22
CA THR A 137 -0.17 28.85 -1.86
C THR A 137 0.69 29.61 -0.85
N VAL A 138 1.97 29.75 -1.16
CA VAL A 138 2.89 30.59 -0.37
C VAL A 138 2.86 32.01 -0.93
N GLU A 139 2.55 32.96 -0.05
CA GLU A 139 2.50 34.39 -0.36
C GLU A 139 3.79 35.09 0.06
N GLN A 140 4.01 36.33 -0.46
CA GLN A 140 5.13 37.18 -0.07
C GLN A 140 4.95 37.83 1.31
#